data_0a2e9c578ae553f6029dbe43a83cdb42
#
_entry.id   0a2e9c578ae553f6029dbe43a83cdb42
#
_cell.length_a   1.000
_cell.length_b   1.000
_cell.length_c   1.000
_cell.angle_alpha   90.00
_cell.angle_beta   90.00
_cell.angle_gamma   90.00
#
_symmetry.space_group_name_H-M   'P 1'
#
loop_
_entity.id
_entity.type
_entity.pdbx_description
1 polymer ?
#
loop_
_entity_poly.entity_id
_entity_poly.type
_entity_poly.pdbx_seq_one_letter_code
_entity_poly.pdbx_strand_id
1 'polypeptide(L)'
;MRRPSTLRIALLSGSLAVLSVAGFAVSQMLPLPAHPSSAVTPQGLLSKSFDDSAPNAAQVRRGQYLVAAGDCISCHLREGGEAFAGGLALNTPFGLIYTSNITPDRDTGIGAWSSDQFFRAMHDGKGAHGEDLYPAFPYPWFRRVSREDDDAIFAFLMTLPAVNYTPPKNDLAFPLNFRTLVGAWNTLFLDSHNFQSDPEQSAEWNRGAYLVNGLGHCGACHTPKNSLGADKSKQELQGGKLDNWVAPDLTSNTRIGLGDWSVDDIAEFLASGRNAHAAAGGAMADVISYSTSFISDADRRAIAVYLKSQPASPSVAASSPDAGAMRRGAEIYSDACASCHLDNGVGQSRLFPPLGKDAMLQQPDPTGLEHLILGGTRIGVSASRPSPLGMPSFAWKLTDQEIADVSTYIRNSWGNQAAPVAVADVSELRKKLNLQTVRLTDNSGDH
;
A
#
# COMPACT_ATOMS: atom_id res chain seq x y z
N MET A 1 34.65 75.67 17.04
CA MET A 1 34.80 74.17 16.86
C MET A 1 33.49 73.51 17.20
N ARG A 2 32.68 73.10 16.21
CA ARG A 2 31.42 72.46 16.41
C ARG A 2 31.55 70.96 16.00
N ARG A 3 31.25 70.07 16.92
CA ARG A 3 31.22 68.60 16.64
C ARG A 3 30.01 68.26 15.76
N PRO A 4 30.11 67.38 14.75
CA PRO A 4 28.96 66.94 14.00
C PRO A 4 28.22 65.85 14.78
N SER A 5 26.91 65.89 14.71
CA SER A 5 26.01 65.09 15.49
C SER A 5 25.92 63.57 15.02
N THR A 6 25.95 62.68 15.97
CA THR A 6 25.88 61.24 15.84
C THR A 6 24.50 60.70 15.32
N LEU A 7 23.60 61.61 14.92
CA LEU A 7 22.22 61.25 14.54
C LEU A 7 22.04 60.80 13.08
N ARG A 8 23.06 61.00 12.21
CA ARG A 8 22.94 60.63 10.78
C ARG A 8 23.38 59.19 10.45
N ILE A 9 24.06 58.50 11.35
CA ILE A 9 24.56 57.15 11.13
C ILE A 9 23.51 56.09 11.51
N ALA A 10 22.57 56.38 12.42
CA ALA A 10 21.53 55.44 12.86
C ALA A 10 20.40 55.24 11.83
N LEU A 11 20.17 56.19 10.93
CA LEU A 11 19.11 56.10 9.93
C LEU A 11 19.50 55.30 8.67
N LEU A 12 20.79 55.15 8.39
CA LEU A 12 21.27 54.38 7.25
C LEU A 12 21.41 52.88 7.54
N SER A 13 21.63 52.51 8.81
CA SER A 13 21.70 51.11 9.24
C SER A 13 20.32 50.43 9.37
N GLY A 14 19.28 51.21 9.70
CA GLY A 14 17.91 50.71 9.79
C GLY A 14 17.30 50.35 8.42
N SER A 15 17.64 51.13 7.39
CA SER A 15 17.11 50.94 6.04
C SER A 15 17.72 49.71 5.32
N LEU A 16 18.99 49.38 5.60
CA LEU A 16 19.61 48.17 5.04
C LEU A 16 19.09 46.86 5.68
N ALA A 17 18.76 46.91 6.98
CA ALA A 17 18.22 45.72 7.67
C ALA A 17 16.77 45.39 7.21
N VAL A 18 15.95 46.42 6.94
CA VAL A 18 14.56 46.22 6.46
C VAL A 18 14.56 45.71 5.02
N LEU A 19 15.47 46.16 4.17
CA LEU A 19 15.60 45.64 2.79
C LEU A 19 16.10 44.19 2.75
N SER A 20 16.99 43.79 3.67
CA SER A 20 17.47 42.41 3.75
C SER A 20 16.40 41.46 4.26
N VAL A 21 15.55 41.84 5.20
CA VAL A 21 14.45 41.01 5.70
C VAL A 21 13.34 40.92 4.67
N ALA A 22 13.00 42.01 3.96
CA ALA A 22 12.02 41.97 2.88
C ALA A 22 12.50 41.12 1.68
N GLY A 23 13.79 41.19 1.33
CA GLY A 23 14.39 40.35 0.29
C GLY A 23 14.40 38.87 0.65
N PHE A 24 14.65 38.52 1.92
CA PHE A 24 14.61 37.12 2.38
C PHE A 24 13.18 36.54 2.44
N ALA A 25 12.18 37.34 2.88
CA ALA A 25 10.78 36.93 2.91
C ALA A 25 10.17 36.75 1.51
N VAL A 26 10.55 37.59 0.54
CA VAL A 26 10.10 37.45 -0.86
C VAL A 26 10.77 36.27 -1.54
N SER A 27 12.04 35.95 -1.22
CA SER A 27 12.71 34.75 -1.76
C SER A 27 12.09 33.44 -1.29
N GLN A 28 11.44 33.42 -0.12
CA GLN A 28 10.72 32.22 0.40
C GLN A 28 9.31 32.06 -0.21
N MET A 29 8.78 33.11 -0.84
CA MET A 29 7.43 33.08 -1.45
C MET A 29 7.42 32.86 -2.96
N LEU A 30 8.58 32.80 -3.59
CA LEU A 30 8.64 32.43 -5.01
C LEU A 30 8.38 30.93 -5.12
N PRO A 31 7.37 30.51 -5.91
CA PRO A 31 7.19 29.09 -6.17
C PRO A 31 8.47 28.57 -6.81
N LEU A 32 8.98 27.46 -6.28
CA LEU A 32 10.07 26.74 -6.93
C LEU A 32 9.67 26.53 -8.40
N PRO A 33 10.59 26.75 -9.35
CA PRO A 33 10.29 26.51 -10.75
C PRO A 33 9.77 25.07 -10.85
N ALA A 34 8.55 24.92 -11.35
CA ALA A 34 8.02 23.63 -11.69
C ALA A 34 9.01 23.00 -12.66
N HIS A 35 9.68 21.93 -12.23
CA HIS A 35 10.44 21.12 -13.17
C HIS A 35 9.48 20.70 -14.28
N PRO A 36 9.81 20.91 -15.56
CA PRO A 36 8.98 20.44 -16.64
C PRO A 36 8.91 18.90 -16.49
N SER A 37 7.81 18.43 -15.91
CA SER A 37 7.51 17.01 -15.82
C SER A 37 7.13 16.55 -17.22
N SER A 38 8.12 16.27 -18.04
CA SER A 38 7.94 15.49 -19.27
C SER A 38 7.97 13.98 -18.96
N ALA A 39 8.12 13.60 -17.70
CA ALA A 39 8.06 12.23 -17.27
C ALA A 39 6.62 11.72 -17.43
N VAL A 40 6.45 10.69 -18.22
CA VAL A 40 5.16 9.98 -18.35
C VAL A 40 4.82 9.43 -16.97
N THR A 41 3.65 9.83 -16.44
CA THR A 41 3.24 9.33 -15.12
C THR A 41 3.06 7.82 -15.14
N PRO A 42 3.23 7.11 -14.01
CA PRO A 42 2.95 5.69 -13.91
C PRO A 42 1.57 5.30 -14.47
N GLN A 43 0.53 6.05 -14.13
CA GLN A 43 -0.82 5.87 -14.66
C GLN A 43 -0.89 6.10 -16.18
N GLY A 44 -0.11 7.03 -16.70
CA GLY A 44 -0.02 7.32 -18.14
C GLY A 44 0.57 6.14 -18.92
N LEU A 45 1.51 5.38 -18.34
CA LEU A 45 2.02 4.15 -18.96
C LEU A 45 0.96 3.05 -19.01
N LEU A 46 0.17 2.92 -17.95
CA LEU A 46 -0.93 1.95 -17.89
C LEU A 46 -2.13 2.32 -18.77
N SER A 47 -2.23 3.58 -19.21
CA SER A 47 -3.30 4.08 -20.07
C SER A 47 -2.84 4.42 -21.50
N LYS A 48 -1.58 4.12 -21.85
CA LYS A 48 -1.01 4.43 -23.15
C LYS A 48 -1.78 3.71 -24.27
N SER A 49 -2.16 4.43 -25.31
CA SER A 49 -2.70 3.85 -26.53
C SER A 49 -1.58 3.31 -27.41
N PHE A 50 -1.86 2.23 -28.14
CA PHE A 50 -0.96 1.60 -29.09
C PHE A 50 -1.54 1.67 -30.50
N ASP A 51 -0.66 1.71 -31.48
CA ASP A 51 -1.06 1.64 -32.89
C ASP A 51 -1.61 0.24 -33.19
N ASP A 52 -2.88 0.20 -33.59
CA ASP A 52 -3.60 -1.04 -33.89
C ASP A 52 -3.08 -1.76 -35.13
N SER A 53 -2.32 -1.09 -35.98
CA SER A 53 -1.73 -1.67 -37.19
C SER A 53 -0.47 -2.51 -36.91
N ALA A 54 0.12 -2.39 -35.73
CA ALA A 54 1.31 -3.19 -35.39
C ALA A 54 0.96 -4.69 -35.26
N PRO A 55 1.78 -5.60 -35.79
CA PRO A 55 1.45 -7.04 -35.82
C PRO A 55 1.16 -7.67 -34.46
N ASN A 56 1.73 -7.13 -33.37
CA ASN A 56 1.57 -7.62 -32.01
C ASN A 56 0.72 -6.68 -31.12
N ALA A 57 0.01 -5.71 -31.68
CA ALA A 57 -0.73 -4.70 -30.94
C ALA A 57 -1.74 -5.32 -29.96
N ALA A 58 -2.45 -6.37 -30.37
CA ALA A 58 -3.41 -7.06 -29.50
C ALA A 58 -2.72 -7.71 -28.27
N GLN A 59 -1.58 -8.35 -28.49
CA GLN A 59 -0.78 -8.94 -27.42
C GLN A 59 -0.23 -7.89 -26.46
N VAL A 60 0.30 -6.78 -26.97
CA VAL A 60 0.81 -5.66 -26.16
C VAL A 60 -0.32 -5.02 -25.33
N ARG A 61 -1.50 -4.79 -25.88
CA ARG A 61 -2.66 -4.27 -25.12
C ARG A 61 -3.11 -5.24 -24.03
N ARG A 62 -3.15 -6.55 -24.36
CA ARG A 62 -3.42 -7.59 -23.35
C ARG A 62 -2.38 -7.51 -22.24
N GLY A 63 -1.09 -7.42 -22.58
CA GLY A 63 0.01 -7.30 -21.61
C GLY A 63 -0.10 -6.05 -20.74
N GLN A 64 -0.45 -4.89 -21.30
CA GLN A 64 -0.70 -3.66 -20.54
C GLN A 64 -1.79 -3.87 -19.49
N TYR A 65 -2.89 -4.47 -19.87
CA TYR A 65 -3.99 -4.80 -18.98
C TYR A 65 -3.56 -5.76 -17.86
N LEU A 66 -2.80 -6.78 -18.21
CA LEU A 66 -2.32 -7.79 -17.26
C LEU A 66 -1.25 -7.24 -16.30
N VAL A 67 -0.38 -6.35 -16.77
CA VAL A 67 0.59 -5.64 -15.93
C VAL A 67 -0.11 -4.78 -14.87
N ALA A 68 -1.22 -4.12 -15.26
CA ALA A 68 -2.07 -3.44 -14.29
C ALA A 68 -2.73 -4.43 -13.32
N ALA A 69 -3.35 -5.50 -13.82
CA ALA A 69 -3.97 -6.53 -12.98
C ALA A 69 -2.98 -7.20 -12.01
N GLY A 70 -1.70 -7.31 -12.40
CA GLY A 70 -0.62 -7.87 -11.59
C GLY A 70 0.07 -6.89 -10.65
N ASP A 71 -0.37 -5.63 -10.64
CA ASP A 71 0.18 -4.57 -9.77
C ASP A 71 1.71 -4.43 -9.84
N CYS A 72 2.30 -4.71 -10.99
CA CYS A 72 3.75 -4.73 -11.15
C CYS A 72 4.41 -3.41 -10.74
N ILE A 73 3.73 -2.29 -11.04
CA ILE A 73 4.29 -0.94 -10.84
C ILE A 73 4.40 -0.56 -9.37
N SER A 74 3.49 -1.01 -8.49
CA SER A 74 3.55 -0.68 -7.07
C SER A 74 4.84 -1.17 -6.40
N CYS A 75 5.36 -2.32 -6.83
CA CYS A 75 6.65 -2.81 -6.36
C CYS A 75 7.83 -2.24 -7.16
N HIS A 76 7.67 -2.05 -8.47
CA HIS A 76 8.78 -1.65 -9.35
C HIS A 76 8.88 -0.12 -9.56
N LEU A 77 8.37 0.65 -8.59
CA LEU A 77 8.45 2.12 -8.52
C LEU A 77 8.94 2.55 -7.14
N ARG A 78 10.11 3.17 -7.05
CA ARG A 78 10.56 3.86 -5.84
C ARG A 78 10.14 5.33 -5.85
N GLU A 79 10.07 5.95 -4.70
CA GLU A 79 9.83 7.38 -4.59
C GLU A 79 10.87 8.19 -5.38
N GLY A 80 10.40 9.11 -6.21
CA GLY A 80 11.26 9.93 -7.08
C GLY A 80 11.96 9.14 -8.19
N GLY A 81 11.64 7.87 -8.40
CA GLY A 81 12.20 7.03 -9.45
C GLY A 81 11.33 6.93 -10.69
N GLU A 82 11.90 6.32 -11.74
CA GLU A 82 11.17 6.02 -12.97
C GLU A 82 10.32 4.75 -12.79
N ALA A 83 9.14 4.74 -13.40
CA ALA A 83 8.25 3.59 -13.35
C ALA A 83 8.89 2.33 -13.93
N PHE A 84 8.67 1.20 -13.31
CA PHE A 84 9.24 -0.11 -13.64
C PHE A 84 10.76 -0.23 -13.48
N ALA A 85 11.47 0.82 -13.06
CA ALA A 85 12.91 0.76 -12.82
C ALA A 85 13.28 0.12 -11.47
N GLY A 86 12.33 -0.16 -10.60
CA GLY A 86 12.56 -0.80 -9.31
C GLY A 86 13.27 0.08 -8.29
N GLY A 87 13.94 -0.57 -7.33
CA GLY A 87 14.67 0.09 -6.25
C GLY A 87 13.81 0.42 -5.03
N LEU A 88 12.54 0.00 -4.99
CA LEU A 88 11.72 0.06 -3.78
C LEU A 88 12.29 -0.89 -2.74
N ALA A 89 12.50 -0.39 -1.53
CA ALA A 89 12.94 -1.18 -0.39
C ALA A 89 11.72 -1.88 0.26
N LEU A 90 11.67 -3.19 0.18
CA LEU A 90 10.70 -4.03 0.86
C LEU A 90 11.27 -4.44 2.21
N ASN A 91 10.70 -3.92 3.28
CA ASN A 91 11.09 -4.30 4.63
C ASN A 91 10.45 -5.64 4.99
N THR A 92 11.27 -6.63 5.29
CA THR A 92 10.82 -7.98 5.64
C THR A 92 11.36 -8.39 7.01
N PRO A 93 10.78 -9.41 7.68
CA PRO A 93 11.37 -9.95 8.91
C PRO A 93 12.77 -10.51 8.74
N PHE A 94 13.24 -10.66 7.50
CA PHE A 94 14.53 -11.25 7.15
C PHE A 94 15.58 -10.19 6.75
N GLY A 95 15.18 -8.93 6.59
CA GLY A 95 15.97 -7.80 6.14
C GLY A 95 15.36 -7.10 4.94
N LEU A 96 16.13 -6.22 4.30
CA LEU A 96 15.67 -5.42 3.16
C LEU A 96 15.87 -6.16 1.84
N ILE A 97 14.82 -6.19 1.04
CA ILE A 97 14.84 -6.66 -0.34
C ILE A 97 14.52 -5.50 -1.26
N TYR A 98 15.38 -5.22 -2.23
CA TYR A 98 15.14 -4.18 -3.22
C TYR A 98 14.56 -4.78 -4.49
N THR A 99 13.50 -4.15 -5.01
CA THR A 99 12.84 -4.59 -6.23
C THR A 99 13.72 -4.34 -7.46
N SER A 100 13.67 -5.24 -8.42
CA SER A 100 14.49 -5.21 -9.63
C SER A 100 13.99 -4.18 -10.65
N ASN A 101 14.88 -3.77 -11.55
CA ASN A 101 14.53 -3.06 -12.77
C ASN A 101 13.91 -4.06 -13.78
N ILE A 102 12.65 -3.81 -14.18
CA ILE A 102 11.95 -4.62 -15.20
C ILE A 102 11.67 -3.83 -16.48
N THR A 103 12.38 -2.70 -16.68
CA THR A 103 12.34 -1.98 -17.97
C THR A 103 13.16 -2.75 -19.03
N PRO A 104 12.98 -2.44 -20.33
CA PRO A 104 13.74 -3.10 -21.40
C PRO A 104 15.18 -2.60 -21.55
N ASP A 105 15.78 -2.08 -20.47
CA ASP A 105 17.22 -1.81 -20.45
C ASP A 105 18.00 -3.14 -20.50
N ARG A 106 19.00 -3.20 -21.37
CA ARG A 106 19.73 -4.46 -21.64
C ARG A 106 20.74 -4.81 -20.56
N ASP A 107 21.25 -3.82 -19.86
CA ASP A 107 22.36 -3.99 -18.90
C ASP A 107 21.83 -4.14 -17.46
N THR A 108 20.78 -3.41 -17.11
CA THR A 108 20.28 -3.32 -15.73
C THR A 108 18.84 -3.82 -15.56
N GLY A 109 18.11 -4.00 -16.66
CA GLY A 109 16.73 -4.46 -16.70
C GLY A 109 16.56 -5.83 -17.31
N ILE A 110 15.39 -6.08 -17.94
CA ILE A 110 15.05 -7.35 -18.58
C ILE A 110 15.17 -7.30 -20.11
N GLY A 111 15.77 -6.25 -20.68
CA GLY A 111 15.86 -6.06 -22.15
C GLY A 111 16.70 -7.08 -22.88
N ALA A 112 17.54 -7.85 -22.19
CA ALA A 112 18.29 -8.96 -22.75
C ALA A 112 17.65 -10.33 -22.52
N TRP A 113 16.50 -10.41 -21.82
CA TRP A 113 15.81 -11.65 -21.51
C TRP A 113 15.01 -12.17 -22.70
N SER A 114 14.87 -13.50 -22.77
CA SER A 114 13.86 -14.13 -23.61
C SER A 114 12.53 -14.27 -22.86
N SER A 115 11.42 -14.48 -23.60
CA SER A 115 10.12 -14.78 -22.98
C SER A 115 10.16 -16.05 -22.12
N ASP A 116 10.99 -17.04 -22.45
CA ASP A 116 11.19 -18.23 -21.64
C ASP A 116 11.92 -17.96 -20.31
N GLN A 117 12.86 -17.01 -20.30
CA GLN A 117 13.50 -16.57 -19.05
C GLN A 117 12.52 -15.81 -18.18
N PHE A 118 11.70 -14.93 -18.76
CA PHE A 118 10.65 -14.22 -18.04
C PHE A 118 9.62 -15.19 -17.46
N PHE A 119 9.13 -16.13 -18.26
CA PHE A 119 8.21 -17.17 -17.80
C PHE A 119 8.78 -17.97 -16.61
N ARG A 120 10.03 -18.39 -16.67
CA ARG A 120 10.66 -19.10 -15.54
C ARG A 120 10.78 -18.22 -14.30
N ALA A 121 10.99 -16.92 -14.46
CA ALA A 121 10.99 -16.01 -13.31
C ALA A 121 9.61 -15.93 -12.65
N MET A 122 8.55 -15.81 -13.46
CA MET A 122 7.17 -15.76 -12.99
C MET A 122 6.69 -17.06 -12.34
N HIS A 123 7.12 -18.22 -12.87
CA HIS A 123 6.62 -19.53 -12.44
C HIS A 123 7.53 -20.24 -11.44
N ASP A 124 8.84 -20.21 -11.67
CA ASP A 124 9.78 -21.02 -10.91
C ASP A 124 10.63 -20.18 -9.94
N GLY A 125 10.45 -18.84 -9.96
CA GLY A 125 11.29 -17.93 -9.20
C GLY A 125 12.76 -18.02 -9.61
N LYS A 126 13.05 -18.23 -10.93
CA LYS A 126 14.41 -18.33 -11.48
C LYS A 126 14.74 -17.13 -12.34
N GLY A 127 15.79 -16.41 -12.00
CA GLY A 127 16.31 -15.32 -12.82
C GLY A 127 16.95 -15.79 -14.13
N ALA A 128 17.40 -14.83 -14.94
CA ALA A 128 17.92 -15.11 -16.29
C ALA A 128 19.07 -16.10 -16.33
N HIS A 129 19.90 -16.12 -15.30
CA HIS A 129 21.08 -17.00 -15.18
C HIS A 129 20.81 -18.24 -14.32
N GLY A 130 19.53 -18.51 -13.97
CA GLY A 130 19.12 -19.65 -13.17
C GLY A 130 19.22 -19.42 -11.64
N GLU A 131 19.57 -18.22 -11.21
CA GLU A 131 19.61 -17.85 -9.79
C GLU A 131 18.20 -17.88 -9.16
N ASP A 132 18.11 -18.29 -7.92
CA ASP A 132 16.85 -18.26 -7.16
C ASP A 132 16.44 -16.81 -6.83
N LEU A 133 15.18 -16.47 -7.07
CA LEU A 133 14.59 -15.19 -6.71
C LEU A 133 13.94 -15.31 -5.32
N TYR A 134 14.09 -14.28 -4.49
CA TYR A 134 13.44 -14.26 -3.18
C TYR A 134 11.91 -14.18 -3.33
N PRO A 135 11.13 -14.92 -2.51
CA PRO A 135 9.66 -14.98 -2.63
C PRO A 135 8.94 -13.70 -2.17
N ALA A 136 9.65 -12.61 -1.91
CA ALA A 136 9.10 -11.26 -1.90
C ALA A 136 8.59 -10.84 -3.30
N PHE A 137 9.19 -11.37 -4.36
CA PHE A 137 8.57 -11.46 -5.69
C PHE A 137 7.52 -12.57 -5.64
N PRO A 138 6.23 -12.29 -5.84
CA PRO A 138 5.16 -13.26 -5.55
C PRO A 138 4.99 -14.36 -6.61
N TYR A 139 6.09 -14.93 -7.11
CA TYR A 139 6.05 -16.06 -8.05
C TYR A 139 5.27 -17.29 -7.51
N PRO A 140 5.14 -17.54 -6.18
CA PRO A 140 4.27 -18.58 -5.70
C PRO A 140 2.79 -18.41 -6.11
N TRP A 141 2.38 -17.19 -6.41
CA TRP A 141 1.07 -16.83 -6.94
C TRP A 141 1.10 -16.73 -8.46
N PHE A 142 2.06 -16.02 -9.04
CA PHE A 142 2.19 -15.79 -10.47
C PHE A 142 2.35 -17.07 -11.30
N ARG A 143 2.87 -18.15 -10.73
CA ARG A 143 2.95 -19.44 -11.41
C ARG A 143 1.59 -20.01 -11.88
N ARG A 144 0.48 -19.47 -11.40
CA ARG A 144 -0.87 -19.80 -11.85
C ARG A 144 -1.30 -19.02 -13.08
N VAL A 145 -0.51 -18.06 -13.52
CA VAL A 145 -0.73 -17.28 -14.75
C VAL A 145 -0.43 -18.15 -15.97
N SER A 146 -1.25 -18.03 -17.01
CA SER A 146 -1.02 -18.82 -18.23
C SER A 146 0.20 -18.34 -18.99
N ARG A 147 0.84 -19.23 -19.75
CA ARG A 147 1.97 -18.87 -20.61
C ARG A 147 1.63 -17.74 -21.59
N GLU A 148 0.42 -17.77 -22.15
CA GLU A 148 -0.06 -16.75 -23.07
C GLU A 148 -0.13 -15.37 -22.41
N ASP A 149 -0.57 -15.32 -21.15
CA ASP A 149 -0.66 -14.08 -20.37
C ASP A 149 0.74 -13.57 -19.99
N ASP A 150 1.67 -14.44 -19.61
CA ASP A 150 3.06 -14.07 -19.34
C ASP A 150 3.77 -13.53 -20.58
N ASP A 151 3.59 -14.17 -21.74
CA ASP A 151 4.13 -13.69 -23.00
C ASP A 151 3.57 -12.31 -23.39
N ALA A 152 2.27 -12.05 -23.07
CA ALA A 152 1.66 -10.75 -23.29
C ALA A 152 2.23 -9.68 -22.33
N ILE A 153 2.41 -10.01 -21.05
CA ILE A 153 3.04 -9.14 -20.05
C ILE A 153 4.45 -8.77 -20.53
N PHE A 154 5.25 -9.76 -20.90
CA PHE A 154 6.60 -9.53 -21.41
C PHE A 154 6.61 -8.64 -22.64
N ALA A 155 5.73 -8.89 -23.60
CA ALA A 155 5.60 -8.07 -24.82
C ALA A 155 5.30 -6.60 -24.50
N PHE A 156 4.44 -6.33 -23.53
CA PHE A 156 4.17 -4.95 -23.09
C PHE A 156 5.39 -4.32 -22.41
N LEU A 157 6.04 -5.04 -21.48
CA LEU A 157 7.22 -4.52 -20.77
C LEU A 157 8.34 -4.13 -21.74
N MET A 158 8.49 -4.86 -22.86
CA MET A 158 9.45 -4.52 -23.92
C MET A 158 9.09 -3.24 -24.69
N THR A 159 7.90 -2.67 -24.54
CA THR A 159 7.50 -1.38 -25.14
C THR A 159 7.75 -0.17 -24.24
N LEU A 160 8.14 -0.40 -22.99
CA LEU A 160 8.41 0.67 -22.02
C LEU A 160 9.71 1.42 -22.36
N PRO A 161 9.87 2.67 -21.88
CA PRO A 161 11.17 3.32 -21.92
C PRO A 161 12.22 2.51 -21.18
N ALA A 162 13.39 2.29 -21.81
CA ALA A 162 14.54 1.69 -21.15
C ALA A 162 15.13 2.66 -20.13
N VAL A 163 15.30 2.22 -18.88
CA VAL A 163 15.89 3.01 -17.80
C VAL A 163 17.13 2.31 -17.30
N ASN A 164 18.29 2.92 -17.52
CA ASN A 164 19.56 2.39 -17.00
C ASN A 164 19.66 2.73 -15.49
N TYR A 165 19.26 1.77 -14.66
CA TYR A 165 19.29 1.89 -13.21
C TYR A 165 19.55 0.54 -12.57
N THR A 166 20.58 0.45 -11.75
CA THR A 166 20.90 -0.73 -10.93
C THR A 166 20.37 -0.53 -9.52
N PRO A 167 19.33 -1.28 -9.10
CA PRO A 167 18.85 -1.26 -7.72
C PRO A 167 19.94 -1.62 -6.71
N PRO A 168 19.84 -1.14 -5.45
CA PRO A 168 20.74 -1.57 -4.38
C PRO A 168 20.71 -3.09 -4.19
N LYS A 169 21.80 -3.63 -3.63
CA LYS A 169 21.84 -5.04 -3.24
C LYS A 169 20.95 -5.27 -2.02
N ASN A 170 20.31 -6.44 -1.97
CA ASN A 170 19.53 -6.84 -0.79
C ASN A 170 20.41 -6.87 0.45
N ASP A 171 19.85 -6.43 1.58
CA ASP A 171 20.47 -6.44 2.90
C ASP A 171 19.73 -7.46 3.78
N LEU A 172 20.14 -8.71 3.70
CA LEU A 172 19.54 -9.84 4.40
C LEU A 172 20.51 -10.39 5.43
N ALA A 173 19.97 -10.76 6.60
CA ALA A 173 20.76 -11.36 7.67
C ALA A 173 21.34 -12.72 7.22
N PHE A 174 22.59 -13.01 7.68
CA PHE A 174 23.18 -14.36 7.51
C PHE A 174 22.33 -15.40 8.26
N PRO A 175 22.06 -16.58 7.68
CA PRO A 175 22.51 -17.08 6.36
C PRO A 175 21.56 -16.80 5.18
N LEU A 176 20.50 -15.99 5.36
CA LEU A 176 19.44 -15.78 4.38
C LEU A 176 19.89 -14.99 3.14
N ASN A 177 21.07 -14.39 3.20
CA ASN A 177 21.72 -13.78 2.04
C ASN A 177 22.26 -14.81 1.02
N PHE A 178 22.26 -16.11 1.34
CA PHE A 178 22.59 -17.17 0.38
C PHE A 178 21.36 -17.60 -0.41
N ARG A 179 21.29 -17.20 -1.69
CA ARG A 179 20.14 -17.51 -2.59
C ARG A 179 19.86 -19.00 -2.74
N THR A 180 20.86 -19.86 -2.58
CA THR A 180 20.68 -21.32 -2.62
C THR A 180 19.71 -21.86 -1.58
N LEU A 181 19.52 -21.14 -0.46
CA LEU A 181 18.53 -21.51 0.55
C LEU A 181 17.09 -21.31 0.05
N VAL A 182 16.87 -20.41 -0.91
CA VAL A 182 15.56 -20.24 -1.55
C VAL A 182 15.16 -21.49 -2.34
N GLY A 183 16.10 -22.19 -2.96
CA GLY A 183 15.82 -23.48 -3.61
C GLY A 183 15.28 -24.54 -2.66
N ALA A 184 15.82 -24.61 -1.43
CA ALA A 184 15.28 -25.46 -0.38
C ALA A 184 13.87 -24.98 0.07
N TRP A 185 13.69 -23.68 0.21
CA TRP A 185 12.39 -23.08 0.53
C TRP A 185 11.35 -23.43 -0.54
N ASN A 186 11.69 -23.30 -1.81
CA ASN A 186 10.82 -23.67 -2.94
C ASN A 186 10.41 -25.16 -2.87
N THR A 187 11.35 -26.04 -2.53
CA THR A 187 11.05 -27.48 -2.40
C THR A 187 10.02 -27.76 -1.29
N LEU A 188 9.99 -26.94 -0.24
CA LEU A 188 9.09 -27.12 0.90
C LEU A 188 7.74 -26.44 0.73
N PHE A 189 7.70 -25.30 0.04
CA PHE A 189 6.54 -24.41 0.10
C PHE A 189 5.96 -24.00 -1.26
N LEU A 190 6.71 -24.21 -2.37
CA LEU A 190 6.21 -23.85 -3.68
C LEU A 190 5.24 -24.91 -4.17
N ASP A 191 3.95 -24.53 -4.27
CA ASP A 191 2.93 -25.39 -4.85
C ASP A 191 3.20 -25.61 -6.35
N SER A 192 3.14 -26.85 -6.82
CA SER A 192 3.39 -27.22 -8.22
C SER A 192 2.16 -27.11 -9.13
N HIS A 193 0.99 -26.76 -8.61
CA HIS A 193 -0.23 -26.77 -9.38
C HIS A 193 -0.43 -25.46 -10.16
N ASN A 194 -0.68 -25.59 -11.45
CA ASN A 194 -1.18 -24.51 -12.30
C ASN A 194 -2.65 -24.26 -12.00
N PHE A 195 -3.14 -23.05 -12.35
CA PHE A 195 -4.55 -22.76 -12.26
C PHE A 195 -5.37 -23.72 -13.14
N GLN A 196 -6.44 -24.26 -12.58
CA GLN A 196 -7.42 -25.05 -13.30
C GLN A 196 -8.81 -24.51 -12.99
N SER A 197 -9.61 -24.28 -14.05
CA SER A 197 -11.00 -23.89 -13.89
C SER A 197 -11.81 -25.01 -13.25
N ASP A 198 -12.64 -24.67 -12.29
CA ASP A 198 -13.60 -25.58 -11.68
C ASP A 198 -14.83 -25.66 -12.59
N PRO A 199 -15.14 -26.84 -13.16
CA PRO A 199 -16.28 -27.02 -14.07
C PRO A 199 -17.63 -26.90 -13.35
N GLU A 200 -17.68 -27.00 -12.02
CA GLU A 200 -18.90 -26.85 -11.22
C GLU A 200 -19.22 -25.38 -10.93
N GLN A 201 -18.28 -24.47 -11.20
CA GLN A 201 -18.42 -23.03 -10.95
C GLN A 201 -18.71 -22.27 -12.25
N SER A 202 -19.28 -21.07 -12.09
CA SER A 202 -19.52 -20.19 -13.24
C SER A 202 -18.21 -19.69 -13.89
N ALA A 203 -18.29 -19.27 -15.14
CA ALA A 203 -17.16 -18.64 -15.83
C ALA A 203 -16.69 -17.36 -15.11
N GLU A 204 -17.62 -16.59 -14.55
CA GLU A 204 -17.31 -15.39 -13.75
C GLU A 204 -16.55 -15.75 -12.47
N TRP A 205 -16.99 -16.77 -11.74
CA TRP A 205 -16.28 -17.25 -10.56
C TRP A 205 -14.86 -17.73 -10.91
N ASN A 206 -14.73 -18.55 -11.95
CA ASN A 206 -13.41 -19.04 -12.41
C ASN A 206 -12.48 -17.91 -12.84
N ARG A 207 -13.02 -16.86 -13.48
CA ARG A 207 -12.23 -15.67 -13.82
C ARG A 207 -11.76 -14.94 -12.55
N GLY A 208 -12.63 -14.80 -11.56
CA GLY A 208 -12.28 -14.24 -10.26
C GLY A 208 -11.22 -15.05 -9.54
N ALA A 209 -11.36 -16.37 -9.50
CA ALA A 209 -10.38 -17.29 -8.93
C ALA A 209 -9.00 -17.17 -9.61
N TYR A 210 -8.97 -17.11 -10.94
CA TYR A 210 -7.74 -16.90 -11.71
C TYR A 210 -7.04 -15.58 -11.35
N LEU A 211 -7.80 -14.50 -11.24
CA LEU A 211 -7.25 -13.18 -10.89
C LEU A 211 -6.76 -13.14 -9.44
N VAL A 212 -7.56 -13.58 -8.48
CA VAL A 212 -7.22 -13.54 -7.05
C VAL A 212 -6.03 -14.43 -6.71
N ASN A 213 -6.03 -15.67 -7.23
CA ASN A 213 -5.00 -16.68 -6.91
C ASN A 213 -3.79 -16.67 -7.85
N GLY A 214 -3.86 -15.90 -8.93
CA GLY A 214 -2.78 -15.72 -9.90
C GLY A 214 -2.27 -14.29 -9.89
N LEU A 215 -2.64 -13.55 -10.91
CA LEU A 215 -2.03 -12.26 -11.23
C LEU A 215 -2.28 -11.19 -10.17
N GLY A 216 -3.49 -11.11 -9.60
CA GLY A 216 -3.81 -10.18 -8.52
C GLY A 216 -3.19 -10.54 -7.17
N HIS A 217 -2.69 -11.76 -7.01
CA HIS A 217 -1.93 -12.27 -5.84
C HIS A 217 -2.41 -11.76 -4.48
N CYS A 218 -3.73 -11.62 -4.32
CA CYS A 218 -4.35 -11.03 -3.12
C CYS A 218 -3.90 -11.72 -1.83
N GLY A 219 -3.77 -13.05 -1.86
CA GLY A 219 -3.29 -13.84 -0.73
C GLY A 219 -1.83 -13.58 -0.36
N ALA A 220 -1.01 -12.99 -1.23
CA ALA A 220 0.36 -12.63 -0.87
C ALA A 220 0.40 -11.67 0.34
N CYS A 221 -0.60 -10.78 0.44
CA CYS A 221 -0.78 -9.86 1.56
C CYS A 221 -1.85 -10.34 2.54
N HIS A 222 -2.96 -10.91 2.04
CA HIS A 222 -4.14 -11.25 2.83
C HIS A 222 -4.16 -12.69 3.36
N THR A 223 -3.03 -13.41 3.33
CA THR A 223 -2.85 -14.73 3.95
C THR A 223 -1.75 -14.67 5.01
N PRO A 224 -1.98 -15.20 6.23
CA PRO A 224 -0.96 -15.19 7.27
C PRO A 224 0.27 -16.00 6.84
N LYS A 225 1.45 -15.56 7.25
CA LYS A 225 2.72 -16.24 6.97
C LYS A 225 3.17 -17.11 8.16
N ASN A 226 3.91 -18.15 7.87
CA ASN A 226 4.66 -18.91 8.89
C ASN A 226 6.01 -18.21 9.21
N SER A 227 6.78 -18.77 10.13
CA SER A 227 8.08 -18.20 10.53
C SER A 227 9.14 -18.16 9.44
N LEU A 228 8.93 -18.87 8.32
CA LEU A 228 9.79 -18.90 7.15
C LEU A 228 9.24 -18.04 6.00
N GLY A 229 8.20 -17.24 6.24
CA GLY A 229 7.60 -16.34 5.25
C GLY A 229 6.66 -17.01 4.24
N ALA A 230 6.41 -18.32 4.34
CA ALA A 230 5.48 -19.00 3.46
C ALA A 230 4.03 -18.85 3.93
N ASP A 231 3.09 -18.89 2.98
CA ASP A 231 1.67 -18.81 3.24
C ASP A 231 1.18 -19.97 4.09
N LYS A 232 0.31 -19.69 5.07
CA LYS A 232 -0.44 -20.70 5.79
C LYS A 232 -1.65 -21.10 4.97
N SER A 233 -1.52 -22.06 4.06
CA SER A 233 -2.55 -22.46 3.09
C SER A 233 -3.92 -22.79 3.71
N LYS A 234 -3.97 -23.28 4.97
CA LYS A 234 -5.22 -23.52 5.71
C LYS A 234 -5.93 -22.25 6.19
N GLN A 235 -5.26 -21.10 6.08
CA GLN A 235 -5.76 -19.79 6.49
C GLN A 235 -5.74 -18.80 5.31
N GLU A 236 -5.91 -19.31 4.10
CA GLU A 236 -5.89 -18.49 2.89
C GLU A 236 -6.93 -17.37 2.99
N LEU A 237 -6.52 -16.14 2.62
CA LEU A 237 -7.33 -14.92 2.65
C LEU A 237 -7.86 -14.50 4.05
N GLN A 238 -7.36 -15.09 5.14
CA GLN A 238 -7.79 -14.77 6.52
C GLN A 238 -6.99 -13.62 7.14
N GLY A 239 -6.53 -12.68 6.33
CA GLY A 239 -5.72 -11.55 6.74
C GLY A 239 -4.24 -11.86 6.86
N GLY A 240 -3.41 -10.82 6.92
CA GLY A 240 -1.96 -10.98 7.02
C GLY A 240 -1.27 -9.75 7.60
N LYS A 241 0.00 -9.89 7.94
CA LYS A 241 0.85 -8.80 8.43
C LYS A 241 1.93 -8.47 7.40
N LEU A 242 2.05 -7.19 7.09
CA LEU A 242 2.99 -6.63 6.13
C LEU A 242 3.76 -5.52 6.80
N ASP A 243 4.98 -5.78 7.25
CA ASP A 243 5.78 -4.82 7.99
C ASP A 243 4.96 -4.17 9.14
N ASN A 244 4.62 -2.90 9.00
CA ASN A 244 3.84 -2.12 9.96
C ASN A 244 2.36 -1.96 9.57
N TRP A 245 1.84 -2.81 8.67
CA TRP A 245 0.44 -2.83 8.24
C TRP A 245 -0.21 -4.18 8.49
N VAL A 246 -1.52 -4.17 8.61
CA VAL A 246 -2.37 -5.37 8.63
C VAL A 246 -3.26 -5.35 7.39
N ALA A 247 -3.14 -6.39 6.57
CA ALA A 247 -4.09 -6.65 5.51
C ALA A 247 -5.29 -7.40 6.12
N PRO A 248 -6.53 -6.90 5.98
CA PRO A 248 -7.70 -7.50 6.62
C PRO A 248 -8.06 -8.86 6.01
N ASP A 249 -8.89 -9.59 6.71
CA ASP A 249 -9.55 -10.82 6.25
C ASP A 249 -10.43 -10.51 5.03
N LEU A 250 -10.32 -11.33 3.98
CA LEU A 250 -11.14 -11.23 2.76
C LEU A 250 -12.19 -12.35 2.64
N THR A 251 -12.38 -13.14 3.69
CA THR A 251 -13.39 -14.22 3.73
C THR A 251 -14.80 -13.67 4.00
N SER A 252 -15.80 -14.56 3.98
CA SER A 252 -17.19 -14.23 4.32
C SER A 252 -17.44 -14.03 5.83
N ASN A 253 -16.40 -13.79 6.63
CA ASN A 253 -16.58 -13.43 8.02
C ASN A 253 -17.28 -12.06 8.12
N THR A 254 -18.39 -11.97 8.82
CA THR A 254 -19.22 -10.76 8.92
C THR A 254 -18.63 -9.67 9.82
N ARG A 255 -17.65 -10.01 10.65
CA ARG A 255 -17.07 -9.07 11.61
C ARG A 255 -15.72 -8.53 11.16
N ILE A 256 -14.81 -9.40 10.71
CA ILE A 256 -13.42 -9.03 10.36
C ILE A 256 -13.13 -9.19 8.87
N GLY A 257 -14.09 -9.65 8.08
CA GLY A 257 -13.96 -9.92 6.65
C GLY A 257 -15.01 -9.19 5.81
N LEU A 258 -15.31 -9.75 4.65
CA LEU A 258 -16.22 -9.19 3.65
C LEU A 258 -17.66 -9.71 3.77
N GLY A 259 -18.02 -10.37 4.88
CA GLY A 259 -19.33 -11.03 5.01
C GLY A 259 -20.52 -10.08 4.84
N ASP A 260 -20.43 -8.86 5.35
CA ASP A 260 -21.50 -7.84 5.27
C ASP A 260 -21.44 -7.00 3.98
N TRP A 261 -20.41 -7.17 3.12
CA TRP A 261 -20.29 -6.46 1.85
C TRP A 261 -21.04 -7.21 0.74
N SER A 262 -21.70 -6.48 -0.13
CA SER A 262 -22.22 -7.04 -1.38
C SER A 262 -21.11 -7.21 -2.42
N VAL A 263 -21.38 -7.96 -3.50
CA VAL A 263 -20.50 -8.04 -4.67
C VAL A 263 -20.23 -6.64 -5.25
N ASP A 264 -21.24 -5.79 -5.30
CA ASP A 264 -21.14 -4.43 -5.83
C ASP A 264 -20.29 -3.52 -4.91
N ASP A 265 -20.38 -3.69 -3.59
CA ASP A 265 -19.52 -2.96 -2.63
C ASP A 265 -18.03 -3.30 -2.83
N ILE A 266 -17.71 -4.58 -3.02
CA ILE A 266 -16.34 -5.02 -3.28
C ILE A 266 -15.85 -4.48 -4.62
N ALA A 267 -16.67 -4.57 -5.67
CA ALA A 267 -16.32 -4.07 -7.00
C ALA A 267 -16.12 -2.54 -6.99
N GLU A 268 -16.97 -1.78 -6.29
CA GLU A 268 -16.81 -0.33 -6.10
C GLU A 268 -15.51 0.01 -5.36
N PHE A 269 -15.19 -0.74 -4.29
CA PHE A 269 -13.96 -0.54 -3.53
C PHE A 269 -12.72 -0.76 -4.40
N LEU A 270 -12.69 -1.84 -5.18
CA LEU A 270 -11.60 -2.13 -6.11
C LEU A 270 -11.50 -1.08 -7.24
N ALA A 271 -12.61 -0.49 -7.67
CA ALA A 271 -12.62 0.53 -8.71
C ALA A 271 -12.11 1.89 -8.24
N SER A 272 -12.35 2.25 -6.99
CA SER A 272 -12.19 3.64 -6.53
C SER A 272 -11.47 3.81 -5.20
N GLY A 273 -11.12 2.71 -4.52
CA GLY A 273 -10.51 2.72 -3.18
C GLY A 273 -11.47 3.13 -2.06
N ARG A 274 -12.77 3.24 -2.33
CA ARG A 274 -13.75 3.64 -1.31
C ARG A 274 -15.16 3.24 -1.70
N ASN A 275 -15.94 2.86 -0.71
CA ASN A 275 -17.35 2.54 -0.82
C ASN A 275 -18.12 3.02 0.42
N ALA A 276 -19.29 2.44 0.70
CA ALA A 276 -20.08 2.78 1.89
C ALA A 276 -19.47 2.23 3.20
N HIS A 277 -18.54 1.28 3.14
CA HIS A 277 -18.01 0.54 4.30
C HIS A 277 -16.60 0.99 4.69
N ALA A 278 -15.73 1.31 3.73
CA ALA A 278 -14.32 1.54 3.98
C ALA A 278 -13.66 2.46 2.95
N ALA A 279 -12.42 2.85 3.25
CA ALA A 279 -11.51 3.53 2.32
C ALA A 279 -10.12 2.90 2.36
N ALA A 280 -9.50 2.73 1.19
CA ALA A 280 -8.19 2.10 1.02
C ALA A 280 -7.07 3.09 1.38
N GLY A 281 -6.33 2.80 2.44
CA GLY A 281 -5.11 3.49 2.85
C GLY A 281 -3.88 2.59 2.78
N GLY A 282 -2.69 3.17 3.00
CA GLY A 282 -1.43 2.43 3.00
C GLY A 282 -1.17 1.70 1.68
N ALA A 283 -0.58 0.52 1.74
CA ALA A 283 -0.26 -0.28 0.56
C ALA A 283 -1.48 -0.57 -0.34
N MET A 284 -2.68 -0.73 0.25
CA MET A 284 -3.88 -0.95 -0.55
C MET A 284 -4.26 0.27 -1.41
N ALA A 285 -3.87 1.48 -1.01
CA ALA A 285 -4.06 2.69 -1.82
C ALA A 285 -3.25 2.62 -3.13
N ASP A 286 -2.05 2.03 -3.10
CA ASP A 286 -1.22 1.83 -4.30
C ASP A 286 -1.83 0.76 -5.20
N VAL A 287 -2.31 -0.36 -4.64
CA VAL A 287 -3.05 -1.40 -5.39
C VAL A 287 -4.24 -0.79 -6.13
N ILE A 288 -5.02 0.09 -5.49
CA ILE A 288 -6.10 0.80 -6.19
C ILE A 288 -5.54 1.70 -7.30
N SER A 289 -4.54 2.51 -6.98
CA SER A 289 -4.03 3.57 -7.86
C SER A 289 -3.29 3.05 -9.09
N TYR A 290 -2.71 1.85 -9.02
CA TYR A 290 -1.86 1.30 -10.07
C TYR A 290 -2.35 -0.05 -10.63
N SER A 291 -3.36 -0.66 -10.01
CA SER A 291 -3.87 -1.97 -10.42
C SER A 291 -5.39 -1.96 -10.60
N THR A 292 -6.15 -2.13 -9.54
CA THR A 292 -7.56 -2.51 -9.64
C THR A 292 -8.46 -1.44 -10.25
N SER A 293 -8.06 -0.16 -10.23
CA SER A 293 -8.77 0.90 -10.94
C SER A 293 -8.63 0.82 -12.48
N PHE A 294 -7.64 0.09 -12.99
CA PHE A 294 -7.36 -0.09 -14.43
C PHE A 294 -7.96 -1.35 -15.04
N ILE A 295 -8.41 -2.31 -14.21
CA ILE A 295 -9.09 -3.50 -14.73
C ILE A 295 -10.57 -3.23 -15.02
N SER A 296 -11.18 -4.08 -15.83
CA SER A 296 -12.57 -3.93 -16.26
C SER A 296 -13.57 -4.12 -15.10
N ASP A 297 -14.77 -3.55 -15.23
CA ASP A 297 -15.85 -3.77 -14.28
C ASP A 297 -16.21 -5.27 -14.18
N ALA A 298 -16.14 -6.00 -15.29
CA ALA A 298 -16.37 -7.44 -15.33
C ALA A 298 -15.35 -8.21 -14.48
N ASP A 299 -14.06 -7.85 -14.56
CA ASP A 299 -13.02 -8.51 -13.78
C ASP A 299 -13.08 -8.10 -12.29
N ARG A 300 -13.39 -6.85 -11.95
CA ARG A 300 -13.65 -6.44 -10.55
C ARG A 300 -14.82 -7.20 -9.94
N ARG A 301 -15.90 -7.37 -10.73
CA ARG A 301 -17.06 -8.15 -10.31
C ARG A 301 -16.71 -9.63 -10.15
N ALA A 302 -15.95 -10.21 -11.07
CA ALA A 302 -15.48 -11.59 -10.99
C ALA A 302 -14.65 -11.83 -9.73
N ILE A 303 -13.71 -10.92 -9.40
CA ILE A 303 -12.94 -10.94 -8.14
C ILE A 303 -13.90 -10.92 -6.94
N ALA A 304 -14.89 -10.02 -6.94
CA ALA A 304 -15.86 -9.90 -5.86
C ALA A 304 -16.71 -11.16 -5.70
N VAL A 305 -17.18 -11.78 -6.78
CA VAL A 305 -17.92 -13.04 -6.77
C VAL A 305 -17.09 -14.17 -6.16
N TYR A 306 -15.82 -14.28 -6.54
CA TYR A 306 -14.91 -15.27 -5.98
C TYR A 306 -14.67 -15.03 -4.48
N LEU A 307 -14.36 -13.80 -4.06
CA LEU A 307 -14.12 -13.47 -2.64
C LEU A 307 -15.35 -13.72 -1.78
N LYS A 308 -16.56 -13.40 -2.27
CA LYS A 308 -17.82 -13.68 -1.56
C LYS A 308 -18.11 -15.17 -1.38
N SER A 309 -17.58 -16.03 -2.22
CA SER A 309 -17.75 -17.47 -2.11
C SER A 309 -16.82 -18.13 -1.07
N GLN A 310 -15.83 -17.39 -0.55
CA GLN A 310 -14.87 -17.95 0.40
C GLN A 310 -15.56 -18.26 1.75
N PRO A 311 -15.31 -19.43 2.35
CA PRO A 311 -15.89 -19.76 3.65
C PRO A 311 -15.40 -18.77 4.71
N ALA A 312 -16.28 -18.45 5.67
CA ALA A 312 -15.94 -17.53 6.74
C ALA A 312 -14.77 -18.07 7.59
N SER A 313 -13.83 -17.19 7.93
CA SER A 313 -12.78 -17.48 8.90
C SER A 313 -13.37 -17.68 10.30
N PRO A 314 -12.65 -18.31 11.25
CA PRO A 314 -13.10 -18.48 12.62
C PRO A 314 -13.48 -17.14 13.28
N SER A 315 -14.51 -17.18 14.14
CA SER A 315 -14.93 -16.01 14.89
C SER A 315 -13.84 -15.54 15.86
N VAL A 316 -13.69 -14.23 15.98
CA VAL A 316 -12.79 -13.60 16.95
C VAL A 316 -13.56 -13.32 18.24
N ALA A 317 -12.97 -13.61 19.40
CA ALA A 317 -13.60 -13.33 20.68
C ALA A 317 -13.84 -11.83 20.88
N ALA A 318 -15.03 -11.48 21.41
CA ALA A 318 -15.28 -10.13 21.86
C ALA A 318 -14.48 -9.84 23.13
N SER A 319 -14.09 -8.57 23.31
CA SER A 319 -13.36 -8.11 24.49
C SER A 319 -14.13 -6.97 25.16
N SER A 320 -13.96 -6.83 26.46
CA SER A 320 -14.51 -5.71 27.23
C SER A 320 -13.34 -4.83 27.71
N PRO A 321 -13.14 -3.66 27.13
CA PRO A 321 -12.08 -2.75 27.55
C PRO A 321 -12.36 -2.11 28.92
N ASP A 322 -11.31 -1.57 29.55
CA ASP A 322 -11.44 -0.79 30.78
C ASP A 322 -12.29 0.47 30.56
N ALA A 323 -13.21 0.74 31.49
CA ALA A 323 -14.11 1.91 31.41
C ALA A 323 -13.35 3.24 31.46
N GLY A 324 -12.19 3.29 32.12
CA GLY A 324 -11.32 4.49 32.16
C GLY A 324 -10.73 4.79 30.77
N ALA A 325 -10.18 3.77 30.10
CA ALA A 325 -9.67 3.90 28.74
C ALA A 325 -10.76 4.34 27.77
N MET A 326 -11.97 3.79 27.88
CA MET A 326 -13.11 4.18 27.07
C MET A 326 -13.50 5.65 27.23
N ARG A 327 -13.50 6.18 28.48
CA ARG A 327 -13.81 7.61 28.70
C ARG A 327 -12.74 8.52 28.12
N ARG A 328 -11.46 8.26 28.41
CA ARG A 328 -10.35 9.07 27.85
C ARG A 328 -10.33 9.00 26.33
N GLY A 329 -10.55 7.82 25.77
CA GLY A 329 -10.63 7.63 24.32
C GLY A 329 -11.78 8.39 23.68
N ALA A 330 -12.96 8.46 24.33
CA ALA A 330 -14.10 9.23 23.87
C ALA A 330 -13.81 10.75 23.84
N GLU A 331 -13.13 11.28 24.87
CA GLU A 331 -12.73 12.69 24.95
C GLU A 331 -11.74 13.03 23.81
N ILE A 332 -10.73 12.19 23.59
CA ILE A 332 -9.76 12.38 22.50
C ILE A 332 -10.45 12.27 21.13
N TYR A 333 -11.37 11.32 20.96
CA TYR A 333 -12.13 11.18 19.73
C TYR A 333 -12.94 12.42 19.40
N SER A 334 -13.64 12.99 20.37
CA SER A 334 -14.41 14.22 20.21
C SER A 334 -13.53 15.41 19.79
N ASP A 335 -12.33 15.53 20.37
CA ASP A 335 -11.39 16.63 20.10
C ASP A 335 -10.66 16.49 18.74
N ALA A 336 -10.30 15.26 18.34
CA ALA A 336 -9.36 15.05 17.23
C ALA A 336 -9.97 14.35 16.01
N CYS A 337 -11.07 13.61 16.14
CA CYS A 337 -11.57 12.70 15.11
C CYS A 337 -13.00 13.03 14.63
N ALA A 338 -13.85 13.50 15.53
CA ALA A 338 -15.30 13.69 15.28
C ALA A 338 -15.60 14.72 14.19
N SER A 339 -14.70 15.67 13.92
CA SER A 339 -14.87 16.66 12.83
C SER A 339 -14.99 16.02 11.44
N CYS A 340 -14.36 14.86 11.21
CA CYS A 340 -14.43 14.12 9.95
C CYS A 340 -15.30 12.87 10.07
N HIS A 341 -15.16 12.12 11.17
CA HIS A 341 -15.83 10.83 11.35
C HIS A 341 -17.18 10.94 12.07
N LEU A 342 -17.59 12.15 12.46
CA LEU A 342 -18.80 12.49 13.22
C LEU A 342 -18.85 11.81 14.61
N ASP A 343 -19.64 12.37 15.54
CA ASP A 343 -19.73 11.86 16.93
C ASP A 343 -20.21 10.41 17.01
N ASN A 344 -21.03 10.00 16.05
CA ASN A 344 -21.59 8.65 15.97
C ASN A 344 -20.75 7.68 15.09
N GLY A 345 -19.56 8.08 14.64
CA GLY A 345 -18.67 7.25 13.87
C GLY A 345 -19.14 6.83 12.47
N VAL A 346 -20.23 7.45 11.95
CA VAL A 346 -20.76 7.09 10.61
C VAL A 346 -19.99 7.74 9.47
N GLY A 347 -19.15 8.72 9.75
CA GLY A 347 -18.39 9.44 8.75
C GLY A 347 -19.24 10.11 7.69
N GLN A 348 -18.65 10.31 6.52
CA GLN A 348 -19.34 10.83 5.34
C GLN A 348 -19.13 9.83 4.20
N SER A 349 -20.22 9.22 3.74
CA SER A 349 -20.15 8.19 2.69
C SER A 349 -19.23 8.57 1.52
N ARG A 350 -18.30 7.70 1.20
CA ARG A 350 -17.31 7.84 0.13
C ARG A 350 -16.34 9.03 0.25
N LEU A 351 -16.34 9.73 1.41
CA LEU A 351 -15.37 10.79 1.73
C LEU A 351 -14.58 10.43 2.99
N PHE A 352 -15.27 10.29 4.11
CA PHE A 352 -14.70 9.86 5.38
C PHE A 352 -15.34 8.53 5.77
N PRO A 353 -14.55 7.43 5.85
CA PRO A 353 -15.12 6.11 6.08
C PRO A 353 -15.85 6.03 7.43
N PRO A 354 -16.93 5.23 7.53
CA PRO A 354 -17.52 4.89 8.80
C PRO A 354 -16.51 4.12 9.65
N LEU A 355 -16.58 4.28 10.97
CA LEU A 355 -15.75 3.56 11.93
C LEU A 355 -16.53 2.42 12.62
N GLY A 356 -17.86 2.47 12.58
CA GLY A 356 -18.71 1.41 13.09
C GLY A 356 -18.78 0.22 12.14
N LYS A 357 -18.57 -1.00 12.65
CA LYS A 357 -18.57 -2.26 11.88
C LYS A 357 -17.53 -2.32 10.75
N ASP A 358 -16.48 -1.53 10.83
CA ASP A 358 -15.37 -1.62 9.90
C ASP A 358 -14.52 -2.87 10.20
N ALA A 359 -14.38 -3.74 9.20
CA ALA A 359 -13.69 -5.01 9.34
C ALA A 359 -12.20 -4.85 9.70
N MET A 360 -11.52 -3.82 9.18
CA MET A 360 -10.12 -3.52 9.47
C MET A 360 -9.93 -3.11 10.94
N LEU A 361 -10.85 -2.32 11.50
CA LEU A 361 -10.79 -1.89 12.90
C LEU A 361 -11.03 -3.02 13.90
N GLN A 362 -11.66 -4.10 13.45
CA GLN A 362 -11.97 -5.26 14.27
C GLN A 362 -10.98 -6.43 14.11
N GLN A 363 -9.93 -6.26 13.29
CA GLN A 363 -8.86 -7.26 13.20
C GLN A 363 -8.24 -7.54 14.58
N PRO A 364 -7.79 -8.78 14.84
CA PRO A 364 -7.12 -9.10 16.11
C PRO A 364 -5.89 -8.22 16.37
N ASP A 365 -5.10 -7.96 15.34
CA ASP A 365 -3.91 -7.10 15.39
C ASP A 365 -4.31 -5.63 15.11
N PRO A 366 -4.13 -4.68 16.04
CA PRO A 366 -4.52 -3.28 15.87
C PRO A 366 -3.53 -2.44 15.06
N THR A 367 -2.37 -2.99 14.68
CA THR A 367 -1.26 -2.26 14.05
C THR A 367 -1.70 -1.38 12.88
N GLY A 368 -2.68 -1.83 12.06
CA GLY A 368 -3.18 -1.04 10.94
C GLY A 368 -3.86 0.26 11.38
N LEU A 369 -4.70 0.22 12.42
CA LEU A 369 -5.34 1.41 13.00
C LEU A 369 -4.31 2.33 13.66
N GLU A 370 -3.40 1.76 14.44
CA GLU A 370 -2.33 2.52 15.09
C GLU A 370 -1.47 3.25 14.06
N HIS A 371 -1.12 2.58 12.95
CA HIS A 371 -0.36 3.19 11.86
C HIS A 371 -1.13 4.35 11.22
N LEU A 372 -2.43 4.17 10.95
CA LEU A 372 -3.28 5.23 10.40
C LEU A 372 -3.30 6.48 11.30
N ILE A 373 -3.39 6.30 12.61
CA ILE A 373 -3.42 7.42 13.55
C ILE A 373 -2.02 8.06 13.68
N LEU A 374 -0.98 7.24 13.80
CA LEU A 374 0.40 7.72 13.93
C LEU A 374 0.91 8.38 12.65
N GLY A 375 0.85 7.70 11.53
CA GLY A 375 1.47 8.12 10.27
C GLY A 375 0.56 8.95 9.38
N GLY A 376 -0.76 8.87 9.58
CA GLY A 376 -1.72 9.32 8.60
C GLY A 376 -1.78 8.42 7.38
N THR A 377 -2.60 8.77 6.40
CA THR A 377 -2.66 8.05 5.13
C THR A 377 -3.26 8.93 4.04
N ARG A 378 -3.04 8.51 2.78
CA ARG A 378 -3.76 9.02 1.61
C ARG A 378 -4.55 7.86 1.00
N ILE A 379 -5.77 8.16 0.57
CA ILE A 379 -6.64 7.19 -0.12
C ILE A 379 -6.17 7.05 -1.57
N GLY A 380 -6.26 5.83 -2.10
CA GLY A 380 -5.96 5.55 -3.49
C GLY A 380 -6.76 6.42 -4.47
N VAL A 381 -6.14 6.75 -5.59
CA VAL A 381 -6.75 7.56 -6.65
C VAL A 381 -7.16 6.69 -7.83
N SER A 382 -8.17 7.14 -8.58
CA SER A 382 -8.60 6.53 -9.84
C SER A 382 -9.05 7.61 -10.82
N ALA A 383 -9.26 7.26 -12.08
CA ALA A 383 -9.75 8.22 -13.08
C ALA A 383 -11.08 8.85 -12.68
N SER A 384 -11.97 8.10 -12.04
CA SER A 384 -13.26 8.61 -11.53
C SER A 384 -13.14 9.39 -10.22
N ARG A 385 -12.03 9.24 -9.48
CA ARG A 385 -11.77 9.89 -8.19
C ARG A 385 -10.30 10.32 -8.10
N PRO A 386 -9.91 11.39 -8.82
CA PRO A 386 -8.50 11.78 -8.93
C PRO A 386 -7.96 12.51 -7.70
N SER A 387 -8.81 12.95 -6.78
CA SER A 387 -8.36 13.68 -5.58
C SER A 387 -8.00 12.72 -4.45
N PRO A 388 -6.72 12.67 -4.02
CA PRO A 388 -6.30 11.85 -2.89
C PRO A 388 -6.77 12.53 -1.59
N LEU A 389 -7.84 12.04 -0.99
CA LEU A 389 -8.22 12.43 0.37
C LEU A 389 -7.19 11.86 1.35
N GLY A 390 -6.94 12.57 2.43
CA GLY A 390 -5.96 12.14 3.43
C GLY A 390 -6.48 12.24 4.84
N MET A 391 -6.09 11.29 5.68
CA MET A 391 -6.15 11.38 7.13
C MET A 391 -4.79 11.94 7.61
N PRO A 392 -4.75 13.02 8.40
CA PRO A 392 -3.49 13.57 8.89
C PRO A 392 -2.83 12.64 9.91
N SER A 393 -1.51 12.74 10.07
CA SER A 393 -0.78 12.14 11.18
C SER A 393 -1.15 12.85 12.49
N PHE A 394 -1.35 12.07 13.55
CA PHE A 394 -1.53 12.58 14.92
C PHE A 394 -0.32 12.29 15.82
N ALA A 395 0.76 11.74 15.31
CA ALA A 395 1.96 11.43 16.09
C ALA A 395 2.55 12.67 16.79
N TRP A 396 2.44 13.84 16.17
CA TRP A 396 2.94 15.10 16.73
C TRP A 396 2.07 15.64 17.88
N LYS A 397 0.77 15.28 17.91
CA LYS A 397 -0.21 15.80 18.89
C LYS A 397 -0.45 14.83 20.04
N LEU A 398 -0.59 13.52 19.74
CA LEU A 398 -1.04 12.52 20.70
C LEU A 398 0.13 11.68 21.24
N THR A 399 0.12 11.46 22.55
CA THR A 399 1.02 10.53 23.25
C THR A 399 0.64 9.07 22.95
N ASP A 400 1.52 8.12 23.27
CA ASP A 400 1.26 6.69 23.09
C ASP A 400 0.05 6.23 23.90
N GLN A 401 -0.15 6.77 25.11
CA GLN A 401 -1.31 6.48 25.93
C GLN A 401 -2.60 7.00 25.29
N GLU A 402 -2.59 8.20 24.78
CA GLU A 402 -3.77 8.81 24.13
C GLU A 402 -4.15 8.06 22.85
N ILE A 403 -3.16 7.63 22.06
CA ILE A 403 -3.40 6.80 20.86
C ILE A 403 -3.96 5.43 21.25
N ALA A 404 -3.44 4.79 22.30
CA ALA A 404 -3.97 3.52 22.78
C ALA A 404 -5.43 3.66 23.29
N ASP A 405 -5.73 4.73 24.03
CA ASP A 405 -7.07 5.00 24.54
C ASP A 405 -8.08 5.29 23.42
N VAL A 406 -7.74 6.17 22.45
CA VAL A 406 -8.66 6.47 21.33
C VAL A 406 -8.82 5.29 20.40
N SER A 407 -7.77 4.51 20.15
CA SER A 407 -7.85 3.27 19.35
C SER A 407 -8.74 2.23 20.04
N THR A 408 -8.61 2.08 21.37
CA THR A 408 -9.47 1.20 22.17
C THR A 408 -10.92 1.65 22.09
N TYR A 409 -11.18 2.95 22.20
CA TYR A 409 -12.53 3.53 22.07
C TYR A 409 -13.15 3.25 20.71
N ILE A 410 -12.44 3.54 19.62
CA ILE A 410 -12.91 3.31 18.24
C ILE A 410 -13.21 1.83 18.02
N ARG A 411 -12.32 0.94 18.47
CA ARG A 411 -12.45 -0.52 18.35
C ARG A 411 -13.58 -1.14 19.20
N ASN A 412 -14.21 -0.35 20.09
CA ASN A 412 -15.27 -0.82 20.97
C ASN A 412 -16.52 0.09 20.99
N SER A 413 -16.66 0.97 20.00
CA SER A 413 -17.82 1.86 19.82
C SER A 413 -18.62 1.49 18.57
N TRP A 414 -19.85 1.94 18.49
CA TRP A 414 -20.73 1.83 17.30
C TRP A 414 -20.91 0.40 16.76
N GLY A 415 -20.88 -0.60 17.67
CA GLY A 415 -21.04 -2.01 17.35
C GLY A 415 -19.72 -2.77 17.11
N ASN A 416 -18.58 -2.11 17.21
CA ASN A 416 -17.27 -2.76 17.26
C ASN A 416 -17.05 -3.45 18.62
N GLN A 417 -16.30 -4.56 18.65
CA GLN A 417 -16.03 -5.36 19.84
C GLN A 417 -14.66 -6.04 19.74
N ALA A 418 -13.60 -5.27 19.60
CA ALA A 418 -12.26 -5.80 19.44
C ALA A 418 -11.41 -5.63 20.72
N ALA A 419 -10.28 -6.33 20.79
CA ALA A 419 -9.36 -6.23 21.92
C ALA A 419 -8.87 -4.77 22.13
N PRO A 420 -8.66 -4.33 23.39
CA PRO A 420 -8.05 -3.05 23.68
C PRO A 420 -6.64 -2.96 23.10
N VAL A 421 -6.17 -1.75 22.88
CA VAL A 421 -4.82 -1.48 22.35
C VAL A 421 -3.87 -1.22 23.52
N ALA A 422 -2.71 -1.89 23.51
CA ALA A 422 -1.71 -1.69 24.54
C ALA A 422 -0.79 -0.49 24.21
N VAL A 423 -0.44 0.31 25.22
CA VAL A 423 0.47 1.46 25.06
C VAL A 423 1.85 1.02 24.54
N ALA A 424 2.29 -0.17 24.93
CA ALA A 424 3.58 -0.72 24.50
C ALA A 424 3.61 -0.95 22.99
N ASP A 425 2.49 -1.43 22.37
CA ASP A 425 2.39 -1.67 20.93
C ASP A 425 2.49 -0.36 20.15
N VAL A 426 1.76 0.68 20.61
CA VAL A 426 1.82 2.03 20.04
C VAL A 426 3.25 2.59 20.11
N SER A 427 3.91 2.46 21.27
CA SER A 427 5.27 2.94 21.49
C SER A 427 6.28 2.25 20.56
N GLU A 428 6.15 0.93 20.40
CA GLU A 428 6.99 0.16 19.48
C GLU A 428 6.77 0.60 18.02
N LEU A 429 5.52 0.75 17.60
CA LEU A 429 5.19 1.18 16.23
C LEU A 429 5.69 2.60 15.96
N ARG A 430 5.50 3.55 16.91
CA ARG A 430 6.03 4.92 16.77
C ARG A 430 7.53 4.93 16.54
N LYS A 431 8.29 4.09 17.27
CA LYS A 431 9.74 3.95 17.08
C LYS A 431 10.08 3.37 15.70
N LYS A 432 9.38 2.34 15.27
CA LYS A 432 9.56 1.73 13.94
C LYS A 432 9.30 2.72 12.81
N LEU A 433 8.30 3.58 12.97
CA LEU A 433 7.95 4.63 12.01
C LEU A 433 8.84 5.88 12.13
N ASN A 434 9.78 5.92 13.09
CA ASN A 434 10.66 7.06 13.38
C ASN A 434 9.90 8.38 13.58
N LEU A 435 8.75 8.33 14.27
CA LEU A 435 7.88 9.47 14.52
C LEU A 435 8.11 10.02 15.94
N GLN A 436 8.07 11.36 16.09
CA GLN A 436 8.25 12.03 17.38
C GLN A 436 6.97 12.78 17.78
N THR A 437 6.66 12.78 19.08
CA THR A 437 5.65 13.66 19.65
C THR A 437 6.29 15.03 19.88
N VAL A 438 5.80 16.06 19.20
CA VAL A 438 6.20 17.43 19.46
C VAL A 438 5.30 17.97 20.58
N ARG A 439 5.76 17.90 21.84
CA ARG A 439 5.10 18.65 22.91
C ARG A 439 5.33 20.14 22.61
N LEU A 440 4.23 20.86 22.40
CA LEU A 440 4.28 22.30 22.60
C LEU A 440 4.53 22.45 24.11
N THR A 441 5.76 22.73 24.50
CA THR A 441 6.07 23.14 25.87
C THR A 441 5.19 24.35 26.16
N ASP A 442 4.33 24.25 27.18
CA ASP A 442 3.67 25.43 27.74
C ASP A 442 4.75 26.47 28.01
N ASN A 443 4.79 27.48 27.18
CA ASN A 443 5.48 28.73 27.51
C ASN A 443 4.58 29.47 28.51
N SER A 444 4.35 28.86 29.69
CA SER A 444 3.97 29.61 30.88
C SER A 444 5.24 30.32 31.36
N GLY A 445 5.66 31.29 30.55
CA GLY A 445 6.68 32.23 30.97
C GLY A 445 6.16 33.00 32.15
N ASP A 446 6.87 32.89 33.25
CA ASP A 446 6.79 33.83 34.38
C ASP A 446 6.75 35.28 33.88
N HIS A 447 5.68 35.97 34.23
CA HIS A 447 5.60 37.41 34.25
C HIS A 447 5.53 37.88 35.72
#